data_7343fe8f182756c6442ebd456514e570
#
_entry.id   7343fe8f182756c6442ebd456514e570
#
_cell.length_a   1.000
_cell.length_b   1.000
_cell.length_c   1.000
_cell.angle_alpha   90.00
_cell.angle_beta   90.00
_cell.angle_gamma   90.00
#
_symmetry.space_group_name_H-M   'P 1'
#
loop_
_entity.id
_entity.type
_entity.pdbx_description
1 polymer ?
#
loop_
_entity_poly.entity_id
_entity_poly.type
_entity_poly.pdbx_seq_one_letter_code
_entity_poly.pdbx_strand_id
1 'polypeptide(L)'
;MSAYEPFAAIYDDWASPMPEDVPFYVELANEADGPVVELAVGNGRVAIPVARAVGHVLGIDTSPAMLTQARERAAEAGVELELREGDMRELSLKTSAALIYCPFRGLLHLPTWADRRRVFERVAASLQPGGRFAWNAFAFNPHIAAANDGVWADQVGIRHRVDHAPADNRIDITLEAGGSISLWWVTRSEWEGLIDVSGLEVEALYGWFDRRPFDATSEEFVWVARKPG
;
A
#
# COMPACT_ATOMS: atom_id res chain seq x y z
N MET A 1 0.80 -6.38 18.50
CA MET A 1 1.51 -5.09 18.34
C MET A 1 1.91 -4.99 16.89
N SER A 2 1.56 -3.91 16.20
CA SER A 2 1.96 -3.69 14.80
C SER A 2 3.49 -3.53 14.72
N ALA A 3 4.11 -4.05 13.64
CA ALA A 3 5.53 -3.84 13.37
C ALA A 3 5.89 -2.34 13.18
N TYR A 4 4.89 -1.52 12.89
CA TYR A 4 5.05 -0.07 12.68
C TYR A 4 5.03 0.79 13.96
N GLU A 5 4.75 0.24 15.13
CA GLU A 5 4.78 1.02 16.37
C GLU A 5 6.12 1.76 16.60
N PRO A 6 7.30 1.13 16.39
CA PRO A 6 8.59 1.82 16.51
C PRO A 6 8.85 2.83 15.38
N PHE A 7 8.20 2.67 14.22
CA PHE A 7 8.43 3.50 13.04
C PHE A 7 7.53 4.74 12.98
N ALA A 8 6.44 4.77 13.75
CA ALA A 8 5.46 5.84 13.69
C ALA A 8 6.08 7.24 13.85
N ALA A 9 7.08 7.39 14.72
CA ALA A 9 7.73 8.68 14.99
C ALA A 9 8.62 9.20 13.85
N ILE A 10 9.12 8.31 12.96
CA ILE A 10 10.05 8.65 11.87
C ILE A 10 9.43 8.41 10.49
N TYR A 11 8.16 8.00 10.46
CA TYR A 11 7.52 7.51 9.23
C TYR A 11 7.49 8.55 8.12
N ASP A 12 7.26 9.82 8.43
CA ASP A 12 7.20 10.87 7.42
C ASP A 12 8.53 11.10 6.71
N ASP A 13 9.61 11.17 7.48
CA ASP A 13 10.95 11.35 6.93
C ASP A 13 11.33 10.13 6.09
N TRP A 14 10.95 8.94 6.55
CA TRP A 14 11.24 7.71 5.83
C TRP A 14 10.37 7.50 4.59
N ALA A 15 9.08 7.86 4.63
CA ALA A 15 8.14 7.75 3.51
C ALA A 15 8.27 8.87 2.48
N SER A 16 9.06 9.91 2.77
CA SER A 16 9.21 11.11 1.94
C SER A 16 9.67 10.89 0.48
N PRO A 17 10.37 9.79 0.11
CA PRO A 17 10.88 9.63 -1.26
C PRO A 17 9.83 9.27 -2.32
N MET A 18 8.55 9.14 -2.00
CA MET A 18 7.51 8.74 -2.97
C MET A 18 6.30 9.71 -2.95
N PRO A 19 6.49 11.00 -3.29
CA PRO A 19 5.40 11.96 -3.29
C PRO A 19 4.45 11.79 -4.50
N GLU A 20 4.90 11.14 -5.57
CA GLU A 20 4.19 11.01 -6.84
C GLU A 20 3.00 10.05 -6.77
N ASP A 21 2.93 9.20 -5.75
CA ASP A 21 1.81 8.29 -5.56
C ASP A 21 0.52 9.03 -5.15
N VAL A 22 0.63 10.13 -4.40
CA VAL A 22 -0.53 10.89 -3.92
C VAL A 22 -1.42 11.41 -5.06
N PRO A 23 -0.90 12.14 -6.08
CA PRO A 23 -1.71 12.57 -7.22
C PRO A 23 -2.41 11.42 -7.93
N PHE A 24 -1.75 10.28 -8.11
CA PHE A 24 -2.31 9.12 -8.77
C PHE A 24 -3.57 8.57 -8.03
N TYR A 25 -3.50 8.40 -6.71
CA TYR A 25 -4.64 7.92 -5.93
C TYR A 25 -5.74 8.97 -5.82
N VAL A 26 -5.41 10.26 -5.79
CA VAL A 26 -6.39 11.36 -5.85
C VAL A 26 -7.15 11.34 -7.18
N GLU A 27 -6.47 11.15 -8.31
CA GLU A 27 -7.11 11.03 -9.62
C GLU A 27 -8.05 9.82 -9.69
N LEU A 28 -7.60 8.64 -9.23
CA LEU A 28 -8.46 7.45 -9.18
C LEU A 28 -9.68 7.64 -8.30
N ALA A 29 -9.54 8.34 -7.18
CA ALA A 29 -10.65 8.62 -6.29
C ALA A 29 -11.65 9.62 -6.89
N ASN A 30 -11.20 10.62 -7.64
CA ASN A 30 -12.07 11.55 -8.38
C ASN A 30 -12.84 10.86 -9.51
N GLU A 31 -12.30 9.77 -10.07
CA GLU A 31 -12.96 8.95 -11.09
C GLU A 31 -13.97 7.95 -10.48
N ALA A 32 -13.95 7.75 -9.16
CA ALA A 32 -14.78 6.76 -8.48
C ALA A 32 -16.20 7.31 -8.22
N ASP A 33 -17.23 6.54 -8.59
CA ASP A 33 -18.64 6.88 -8.31
C ASP A 33 -19.13 6.08 -7.09
N GLY A 34 -18.70 6.50 -5.90
CA GLY A 34 -19.12 5.89 -4.63
C GLY A 34 -18.01 5.86 -3.56
N PRO A 35 -18.19 5.03 -2.51
CA PRO A 35 -17.30 5.02 -1.36
C PRO A 35 -15.85 4.66 -1.72
N VAL A 36 -14.91 5.35 -1.06
CA VAL A 36 -13.47 5.18 -1.22
C VAL A 36 -12.85 4.65 0.07
N VAL A 37 -11.99 3.63 -0.03
CA VAL A 37 -11.37 2.96 1.12
C VAL A 37 -9.87 2.84 0.90
N GLU A 38 -9.08 3.23 1.92
CA GLU A 38 -7.62 3.00 1.96
C GLU A 38 -7.29 1.88 2.94
N LEU A 39 -6.55 0.88 2.48
CA LEU A 39 -5.98 -0.19 3.29
C LEU A 39 -4.54 0.17 3.68
N ALA A 40 -4.13 -0.18 4.91
CA ALA A 40 -2.86 0.23 5.49
C ALA A 40 -2.70 1.77 5.46
N VAL A 41 -3.70 2.48 5.96
CA VAL A 41 -3.77 3.95 5.88
C VAL A 41 -2.62 4.66 6.60
N GLY A 42 -1.96 3.98 7.53
CA GLY A 42 -0.85 4.53 8.29
C GLY A 42 -1.23 5.84 9.00
N ASN A 43 -0.42 6.86 8.83
CA ASN A 43 -0.64 8.21 9.38
C ASN A 43 -1.47 9.13 8.47
N GLY A 44 -2.15 8.57 7.46
CA GLY A 44 -3.05 9.32 6.58
C GLY A 44 -2.37 10.09 5.44
N ARG A 45 -1.09 9.81 5.13
CA ARG A 45 -0.31 10.54 4.12
C ARG A 45 -1.04 10.64 2.76
N VAL A 46 -1.68 9.56 2.32
CA VAL A 46 -2.46 9.51 1.07
C VAL A 46 -3.93 9.77 1.31
N ALA A 47 -4.51 9.20 2.37
CA ALA A 47 -5.94 9.34 2.69
C ALA A 47 -6.39 10.80 2.86
N ILE A 48 -5.59 11.64 3.50
CA ILE A 48 -5.94 13.05 3.75
C ILE A 48 -6.07 13.86 2.45
N PRO A 49 -5.09 13.85 1.50
CA PRO A 49 -5.27 14.47 0.19
C PRO A 49 -6.45 13.90 -0.61
N VAL A 50 -6.66 12.57 -0.57
CA VAL A 50 -7.80 11.94 -1.23
C VAL A 50 -9.11 12.40 -0.61
N ALA A 51 -9.26 12.37 0.72
CA ALA A 51 -10.48 12.82 1.40
C ALA A 51 -10.77 14.31 1.14
N ARG A 52 -9.73 15.15 1.01
CA ARG A 52 -9.89 16.56 0.62
C ARG A 52 -10.48 16.70 -0.79
N ALA A 53 -10.16 15.79 -1.70
CA ALA A 53 -10.67 15.81 -3.08
C ALA A 53 -12.10 15.27 -3.21
N VAL A 54 -12.44 14.16 -2.50
CA VAL A 54 -13.70 13.44 -2.67
C VAL A 54 -14.67 13.57 -1.48
N GLY A 55 -14.27 14.25 -0.42
CA GLY A 55 -15.08 14.55 0.76
C GLY A 55 -15.04 13.49 1.87
N HIS A 56 -14.91 12.21 1.56
CA HIS A 56 -14.90 11.12 2.55
C HIS A 56 -14.06 9.94 2.13
N VAL A 57 -13.24 9.42 3.06
CA VAL A 57 -12.45 8.19 2.90
C VAL A 57 -12.53 7.38 4.19
N LEU A 58 -12.68 6.06 4.07
CA LEU A 58 -12.48 5.12 5.17
C LEU A 58 -11.04 4.60 5.12
N GLY A 59 -10.23 4.92 6.12
CA GLY A 59 -8.88 4.39 6.32
C GLY A 59 -8.86 3.21 7.31
N ILE A 60 -8.18 2.13 6.97
CA ILE A 60 -8.04 0.93 7.81
C ILE A 60 -6.57 0.65 8.05
N ASP A 61 -6.17 0.47 9.32
CA ASP A 61 -4.81 0.08 9.71
C ASP A 61 -4.83 -0.79 10.96
N THR A 62 -3.80 -1.58 11.15
CA THR A 62 -3.60 -2.42 12.34
C THR A 62 -2.87 -1.71 13.48
N SER A 63 -2.28 -0.53 13.23
CA SER A 63 -1.49 0.23 14.19
C SER A 63 -2.30 1.34 14.86
N PRO A 64 -2.63 1.24 16.16
CA PRO A 64 -3.28 2.32 16.89
C PRO A 64 -2.45 3.62 16.91
N ALA A 65 -1.11 3.52 16.96
CA ALA A 65 -0.23 4.70 16.95
C ALA A 65 -0.34 5.44 15.62
N MET A 66 -0.30 4.73 14.48
CA MET A 66 -0.50 5.32 13.15
C MET A 66 -1.88 5.96 13.01
N LEU A 67 -2.93 5.28 13.44
CA LEU A 67 -4.29 5.83 13.40
C LEU A 67 -4.45 7.09 14.28
N THR A 68 -3.72 7.18 15.39
CA THR A 68 -3.70 8.38 16.23
C THR A 68 -3.09 9.55 15.47
N GLN A 69 -1.92 9.36 14.85
CA GLN A 69 -1.30 10.38 14.01
C GLN A 69 -2.19 10.78 12.83
N ALA A 70 -2.84 9.81 12.19
CA ALA A 70 -3.78 10.10 11.09
C ALA A 70 -4.95 11.01 11.53
N ARG A 71 -5.51 10.80 12.74
CA ARG A 71 -6.57 11.66 13.30
C ARG A 71 -6.08 13.08 13.54
N GLU A 72 -4.92 13.21 14.17
CA GLU A 72 -4.30 14.52 14.48
C GLU A 72 -4.04 15.31 13.19
N ARG A 73 -3.42 14.65 12.19
CA ARG A 73 -3.11 15.26 10.89
C ARG A 73 -4.36 15.62 10.09
N ALA A 74 -5.39 14.78 10.11
CA ALA A 74 -6.66 15.08 9.44
C ALA A 74 -7.33 16.31 10.08
N ALA A 75 -7.33 16.39 11.43
CA ALA A 75 -7.85 17.55 12.15
C ALA A 75 -7.07 18.83 11.83
N GLU A 76 -5.75 18.80 11.83
CA GLU A 76 -4.88 19.92 11.45
C GLU A 76 -5.12 20.36 9.99
N ALA A 77 -5.37 19.40 9.10
CA ALA A 77 -5.67 19.65 7.70
C ALA A 77 -7.11 20.12 7.44
N GLY A 78 -7.99 20.08 8.46
CA GLY A 78 -9.41 20.39 8.34
C GLY A 78 -10.18 19.41 7.44
N VAL A 79 -9.77 18.12 7.45
CA VAL A 79 -10.33 17.06 6.60
C VAL A 79 -11.04 16.03 7.48
N GLU A 80 -12.25 15.62 7.09
CA GLU A 80 -12.95 14.52 7.72
C GLU A 80 -12.42 13.18 7.16
N LEU A 81 -11.91 12.33 8.06
CA LEU A 81 -11.36 11.00 7.74
C LEU A 81 -11.95 9.98 8.70
N GLU A 82 -12.69 9.00 8.17
CA GLU A 82 -13.14 7.87 8.98
C GLU A 82 -11.98 6.90 9.15
N LEU A 83 -11.62 6.55 10.40
CA LEU A 83 -10.50 5.67 10.70
C LEU A 83 -10.95 4.48 11.53
N ARG A 84 -10.60 3.27 11.08
CA ARG A 84 -10.94 2.01 11.72
C ARG A 84 -9.67 1.16 11.94
N GLU A 85 -9.48 0.72 13.18
CA GLU A 85 -8.51 -0.32 13.48
C GLU A 85 -9.01 -1.65 12.91
N GLY A 86 -8.16 -2.32 12.11
CA GLY A 86 -8.52 -3.59 11.49
C GLY A 86 -7.43 -4.16 10.60
N ASP A 87 -7.51 -5.45 10.37
CA ASP A 87 -6.64 -6.18 9.46
C ASP A 87 -7.30 -6.27 8.08
N MET A 88 -6.57 -5.91 7.04
CA MET A 88 -7.07 -5.98 5.66
C MET A 88 -7.48 -7.40 5.24
N ARG A 89 -6.93 -8.45 5.89
CA ARG A 89 -7.33 -9.85 5.68
C ARG A 89 -8.75 -10.16 6.18
N GLU A 90 -9.29 -9.30 7.03
CA GLU A 90 -10.65 -9.40 7.60
C GLU A 90 -11.55 -8.27 7.09
N LEU A 91 -11.19 -7.63 5.96
CA LEU A 91 -11.97 -6.55 5.38
C LEU A 91 -13.43 -6.95 5.20
N SER A 92 -14.31 -6.14 5.76
CA SER A 92 -15.76 -6.24 5.59
C SER A 92 -16.36 -4.84 5.65
N LEU A 93 -17.08 -4.46 4.60
CA LEU A 93 -17.72 -3.16 4.47
C LEU A 93 -19.24 -3.30 4.55
N LYS A 94 -19.91 -2.32 5.16
CA LYS A 94 -21.39 -2.25 5.19
C LYS A 94 -21.96 -1.86 3.83
N THR A 95 -21.23 -1.04 3.09
CA THR A 95 -21.59 -0.58 1.74
C THR A 95 -20.42 -0.88 0.82
N SER A 96 -20.70 -1.43 -0.37
CA SER A 96 -19.67 -1.73 -1.35
C SER A 96 -18.94 -0.48 -1.80
N ALA A 97 -17.63 -0.58 -1.99
CA ALA A 97 -16.77 0.52 -2.39
C ALA A 97 -16.66 0.63 -3.90
N ALA A 98 -16.55 1.86 -4.40
CA ALA A 98 -16.19 2.14 -5.79
C ALA A 98 -14.68 2.06 -6.03
N LEU A 99 -13.89 2.45 -5.01
CA LEU A 99 -12.44 2.34 -5.02
C LEU A 99 -11.95 1.80 -3.68
N ILE A 100 -11.11 0.77 -3.74
CA ILE A 100 -10.26 0.34 -2.63
C ILE A 100 -8.82 0.50 -3.10
N TYR A 101 -7.94 1.06 -2.28
CA TYR A 101 -6.53 1.16 -2.63
C TYR A 101 -5.61 0.88 -1.44
N CYS A 102 -4.40 0.43 -1.75
CA CYS A 102 -3.37 0.11 -0.76
C CYS A 102 -2.04 0.70 -1.22
N PRO A 103 -1.72 1.94 -0.82
CA PRO A 103 -0.54 2.65 -1.28
C PRO A 103 0.72 2.19 -0.57
N PHE A 104 1.86 2.72 -1.03
CA PHE A 104 3.15 2.64 -0.38
C PHE A 104 3.56 1.21 0.01
N ARG A 105 3.31 0.25 -0.91
CA ARG A 105 3.74 -1.14 -0.76
C ARG A 105 3.09 -1.89 0.41
N GLY A 106 1.94 -1.43 0.91
CA GLY A 106 1.25 -2.00 2.07
C GLY A 106 0.97 -3.50 1.96
N LEU A 107 0.67 -4.01 0.75
CA LEU A 107 0.46 -5.45 0.52
C LEU A 107 1.72 -6.30 0.69
N LEU A 108 2.91 -5.71 0.62
CA LEU A 108 4.16 -6.44 0.82
C LEU A 108 4.42 -6.81 2.29
N HIS A 109 3.60 -6.34 3.23
CA HIS A 109 3.63 -6.80 4.63
C HIS A 109 2.93 -8.15 4.85
N LEU A 110 2.26 -8.68 3.83
CA LEU A 110 1.60 -9.97 3.91
C LEU A 110 2.59 -11.10 3.57
N PRO A 111 2.94 -11.98 4.54
CA PRO A 111 4.05 -12.90 4.39
C PRO A 111 3.78 -14.04 3.42
N THR A 112 2.51 -14.45 3.28
CA THR A 112 2.16 -15.65 2.52
C THR A 112 1.26 -15.35 1.34
N TRP A 113 1.32 -16.25 0.34
CA TRP A 113 0.36 -16.20 -0.77
C TRP A 113 -1.08 -16.35 -0.27
N ALA A 114 -1.33 -17.16 0.77
CA ALA A 114 -2.65 -17.34 1.36
C ALA A 114 -3.18 -16.05 2.00
N ASP A 115 -2.32 -15.28 2.71
CA ASP A 115 -2.71 -13.97 3.27
C ASP A 115 -3.09 -12.99 2.15
N ARG A 116 -2.26 -12.88 1.12
CA ARG A 116 -2.52 -12.01 -0.04
C ARG A 116 -3.81 -12.41 -0.75
N ARG A 117 -3.98 -13.71 -1.04
CA ARG A 117 -5.20 -14.23 -1.64
C ARG A 117 -6.45 -13.84 -0.82
N ARG A 118 -6.38 -14.01 0.50
CA ARG A 118 -7.48 -13.64 1.40
C ARG A 118 -7.82 -12.15 1.30
N VAL A 119 -6.81 -11.26 1.23
CA VAL A 119 -7.05 -9.83 1.01
C VAL A 119 -7.73 -9.57 -0.32
N PHE A 120 -7.25 -10.17 -1.42
CA PHE A 120 -7.84 -10.00 -2.73
C PHE A 120 -9.30 -10.49 -2.80
N GLU A 121 -9.61 -11.65 -2.20
CA GLU A 121 -10.97 -12.18 -2.09
C GLU A 121 -11.87 -11.23 -1.27
N ARG A 122 -11.37 -10.67 -0.16
CA ARG A 122 -12.10 -9.69 0.67
C ARG A 122 -12.33 -8.37 -0.06
N VAL A 123 -11.33 -7.88 -0.78
CA VAL A 123 -11.43 -6.69 -1.60
C VAL A 123 -12.48 -6.91 -2.71
N ALA A 124 -12.39 -8.01 -3.47
CA ALA A 124 -13.36 -8.33 -4.52
C ALA A 124 -14.80 -8.42 -3.97
N ALA A 125 -14.99 -9.02 -2.79
CA ALA A 125 -16.30 -9.09 -2.13
C ALA A 125 -16.81 -7.70 -1.68
N SER A 126 -15.90 -6.78 -1.35
CA SER A 126 -16.20 -5.44 -0.84
C SER A 126 -16.37 -4.38 -1.93
N LEU A 127 -15.94 -4.66 -3.15
CA LEU A 127 -16.14 -3.77 -4.30
C LEU A 127 -17.54 -3.90 -4.88
N GLN A 128 -18.11 -2.78 -5.34
CA GLN A 128 -19.28 -2.78 -6.21
C GLN A 128 -18.94 -3.30 -7.62
N PRO A 129 -19.91 -3.76 -8.44
CA PRO A 129 -19.68 -4.04 -9.86
C PRO A 129 -19.04 -2.84 -10.55
N GLY A 130 -17.97 -3.04 -11.32
CA GLY A 130 -17.17 -1.98 -11.93
C GLY A 130 -16.22 -1.25 -10.99
N GLY A 131 -16.24 -1.52 -9.67
CA GLY A 131 -15.33 -0.93 -8.69
C GLY A 131 -13.88 -1.38 -8.89
N ARG A 132 -12.93 -0.55 -8.46
CA ARG A 132 -11.50 -0.72 -8.69
C ARG A 132 -10.73 -1.06 -7.42
N PHE A 133 -9.68 -1.86 -7.58
CA PHE A 133 -8.64 -2.06 -6.58
C PHE A 133 -7.30 -1.58 -7.12
N ALA A 134 -6.64 -0.63 -6.43
CA ALA A 134 -5.35 -0.10 -6.85
C ALA A 134 -4.29 -0.27 -5.76
N TRP A 135 -3.07 -0.65 -6.14
CA TRP A 135 -1.93 -0.77 -5.23
C TRP A 135 -0.62 -0.61 -5.97
N ASN A 136 0.45 -0.39 -5.21
CA ASN A 136 1.80 -0.42 -5.74
C ASN A 136 2.71 -1.36 -4.96
N ALA A 137 3.73 -1.86 -5.63
CA ALA A 137 4.76 -2.72 -5.07
C ALA A 137 6.05 -2.57 -5.87
N PHE A 138 7.21 -2.61 -5.21
CA PHE A 138 8.46 -2.60 -5.97
C PHE A 138 8.61 -3.85 -6.83
N ALA A 139 9.17 -3.68 -8.04
CA ALA A 139 9.59 -4.77 -8.88
C ALA A 139 10.97 -5.25 -8.39
N PHE A 140 11.03 -6.48 -7.87
CA PHE A 140 12.28 -7.00 -7.32
C PHE A 140 13.38 -7.06 -8.39
N ASN A 141 14.50 -6.39 -8.13
CA ASN A 141 15.65 -6.38 -8.99
C ASN A 141 16.84 -7.09 -8.29
N PRO A 142 17.26 -8.27 -8.74
CA PRO A 142 18.33 -9.04 -8.10
C PRO A 142 19.69 -8.34 -8.12
N HIS A 143 19.94 -7.44 -9.08
CA HIS A 143 21.21 -6.68 -9.14
C HIS A 143 21.25 -5.61 -8.05
N ILE A 144 20.12 -4.89 -7.84
CA ILE A 144 19.99 -3.90 -6.76
C ILE A 144 20.08 -4.64 -5.41
N ALA A 145 19.38 -5.76 -5.28
CA ALA A 145 19.40 -6.57 -4.08
C ALA A 145 20.84 -7.01 -3.73
N ALA A 146 21.57 -7.57 -4.67
CA ALA A 146 22.96 -8.03 -4.45
C ALA A 146 23.92 -6.88 -4.10
N ALA A 147 23.68 -5.67 -4.61
CA ALA A 147 24.51 -4.51 -4.32
C ALA A 147 24.26 -3.92 -2.92
N ASN A 148 23.07 -4.09 -2.38
CA ASN A 148 22.65 -3.45 -1.14
C ASN A 148 22.51 -4.43 0.05
N ASP A 149 22.67 -5.74 -0.18
CA ASP A 149 22.49 -6.76 0.85
C ASP A 149 23.46 -6.58 2.02
N GLY A 150 22.90 -6.44 3.22
CA GLY A 150 23.65 -6.25 4.45
C GLY A 150 24.36 -4.89 4.60
N VAL A 151 24.14 -3.96 3.67
CA VAL A 151 24.82 -2.65 3.65
C VAL A 151 24.01 -1.64 4.48
N TRP A 152 24.72 -0.92 5.37
CA TRP A 152 24.15 0.22 6.07
C TRP A 152 24.11 1.45 5.16
N ALA A 153 22.94 2.01 4.99
CA ALA A 153 22.69 3.26 4.24
C ALA A 153 22.10 4.33 5.15
N ASP A 154 22.27 5.59 4.77
CA ASP A 154 21.60 6.72 5.40
C ASP A 154 20.57 7.30 4.42
N GLN A 155 19.36 7.47 4.90
CA GLN A 155 18.29 8.13 4.18
C GLN A 155 17.69 9.21 5.06
N VAL A 156 17.95 10.46 4.74
CA VAL A 156 17.45 11.65 5.46
C VAL A 156 17.82 11.61 6.95
N GLY A 157 19.03 11.15 7.30
CA GLY A 157 19.49 11.00 8.68
C GLY A 157 18.98 9.74 9.38
N ILE A 158 18.22 8.89 8.69
CA ILE A 158 17.74 7.60 9.21
C ILE A 158 18.66 6.51 8.69
N ARG A 159 19.49 5.99 9.57
CA ARG A 159 20.42 4.93 9.24
C ARG A 159 19.73 3.56 9.30
N HIS A 160 19.74 2.85 8.19
CA HIS A 160 19.07 1.55 8.05
C HIS A 160 19.94 0.56 7.27
N ARG A 161 19.60 -0.72 7.40
CA ARG A 161 20.19 -1.82 6.64
C ARG A 161 19.08 -2.67 6.04
N VAL A 162 19.30 -3.11 4.81
CA VAL A 162 18.41 -4.06 4.12
C VAL A 162 19.12 -5.39 4.00
N ASP A 163 18.54 -6.44 4.58
CA ASP A 163 19.00 -7.81 4.46
C ASP A 163 18.03 -8.59 3.54
N HIS A 164 18.56 -9.31 2.57
CA HIS A 164 17.76 -10.06 1.60
C HIS A 164 17.70 -11.55 1.96
N ALA A 165 16.50 -12.13 1.94
CA ALA A 165 16.24 -13.56 2.08
C ALA A 165 15.53 -14.08 0.81
N PRO A 166 16.28 -14.31 -0.30
CA PRO A 166 15.66 -14.65 -1.59
C PRO A 166 14.87 -15.96 -1.57
N ALA A 167 15.25 -16.92 -0.73
CA ALA A 167 14.53 -18.18 -0.60
C ALA A 167 13.10 -18.00 -0.04
N ASP A 168 12.88 -16.92 0.69
CA ASP A 168 11.59 -16.58 1.30
C ASP A 168 10.87 -15.43 0.56
N ASN A 169 11.42 -14.95 -0.54
CA ASN A 169 10.97 -13.73 -1.23
C ASN A 169 10.87 -12.52 -0.28
N ARG A 170 11.80 -12.39 0.66
CA ARG A 170 11.73 -11.42 1.75
C ARG A 170 12.93 -10.48 1.77
N ILE A 171 12.66 -9.24 2.18
CA ILE A 171 13.65 -8.30 2.65
C ILE A 171 13.32 -7.88 4.09
N ASP A 172 14.35 -7.73 4.91
CA ASP A 172 14.25 -7.23 6.26
C ASP A 172 14.93 -5.87 6.32
N ILE A 173 14.23 -4.84 6.77
CA ILE A 173 14.74 -3.49 6.92
C ILE A 173 14.90 -3.23 8.40
N THR A 174 16.15 -3.03 8.84
CA THR A 174 16.51 -2.81 10.24
C THR A 174 17.01 -1.38 10.42
N LEU A 175 16.48 -0.66 11.40
CA LEU A 175 16.93 0.67 11.78
C LEU A 175 18.06 0.59 12.81
N GLU A 176 19.07 1.45 12.69
CA GLU A 176 20.14 1.56 13.70
C GLU A 176 19.60 2.01 15.08
N ALA A 177 18.58 2.84 15.08
CA ALA A 177 17.88 3.28 16.30
C ALA A 177 17.01 2.18 16.95
N GLY A 178 16.90 1.00 16.31
CA GLY A 178 16.08 -0.10 16.78
C GLY A 178 14.76 -0.22 16.02
N GLY A 179 14.29 -1.45 15.87
CA GLY A 179 13.11 -1.82 15.08
C GLY A 179 13.48 -2.46 13.76
N SER A 180 12.61 -3.35 13.30
CA SER A 180 12.76 -4.03 12.01
C SER A 180 11.39 -4.28 11.41
N ILE A 181 11.29 -4.17 10.09
CA ILE A 181 10.11 -4.56 9.30
C ILE A 181 10.54 -5.54 8.22
N SER A 182 9.64 -6.43 7.86
CA SER A 182 9.82 -7.35 6.75
C SER A 182 8.83 -7.05 5.64
N LEU A 183 9.33 -7.13 4.40
CA LEU A 183 8.52 -7.02 3.19
C LEU A 183 8.75 -8.28 2.34
N TRP A 184 7.67 -8.86 1.85
CA TRP A 184 7.70 -10.03 0.97
C TRP A 184 7.39 -9.60 -0.45
N TRP A 185 8.42 -9.58 -1.30
CA TRP A 185 8.25 -9.19 -2.69
C TRP A 185 7.48 -10.26 -3.48
N VAL A 186 6.78 -9.78 -4.49
CA VAL A 186 5.83 -10.56 -5.28
C VAL A 186 6.15 -10.37 -6.75
N THR A 187 6.16 -11.45 -7.51
CA THR A 187 6.38 -11.40 -8.95
C THR A 187 5.15 -10.89 -9.69
N ARG A 188 5.34 -10.40 -10.92
CA ARG A 188 4.23 -10.01 -11.79
C ARG A 188 3.20 -11.13 -11.95
N SER A 189 3.66 -12.37 -12.22
CA SER A 189 2.78 -13.52 -12.40
C SER A 189 1.97 -13.88 -11.16
N GLU A 190 2.54 -13.67 -9.95
CA GLU A 190 1.79 -13.86 -8.71
C GLU A 190 0.70 -12.81 -8.55
N TRP A 191 0.96 -11.53 -8.87
CA TRP A 191 -0.06 -10.49 -8.86
C TRP A 191 -1.20 -10.81 -9.83
N GLU A 192 -0.86 -11.19 -11.08
CA GLU A 192 -1.85 -11.62 -12.09
C GLU A 192 -2.66 -12.82 -11.59
N GLY A 193 -2.03 -13.81 -10.96
CA GLY A 193 -2.72 -14.96 -10.37
C GLY A 193 -3.64 -14.59 -9.20
N LEU A 194 -3.26 -13.64 -8.34
CA LEU A 194 -4.11 -13.15 -7.25
C LEU A 194 -5.33 -12.41 -7.76
N ILE A 195 -5.17 -11.61 -8.82
CA ILE A 195 -6.27 -10.91 -9.51
C ILE A 195 -7.26 -11.95 -10.07
N ASP A 196 -6.76 -12.94 -10.82
CA ASP A 196 -7.57 -13.98 -11.48
C ASP A 196 -8.37 -14.82 -10.45
N VAL A 197 -7.69 -15.37 -9.43
CA VAL A 197 -8.36 -16.24 -8.44
C VAL A 197 -9.37 -15.52 -7.55
N SER A 198 -9.30 -14.20 -7.46
CA SER A 198 -10.26 -13.36 -6.73
C SER A 198 -11.46 -12.93 -7.59
N GLY A 199 -11.45 -13.23 -8.88
CA GLY A 199 -12.49 -12.83 -9.83
C GLY A 199 -12.42 -11.34 -10.20
N LEU A 200 -11.27 -10.71 -10.02
CA LEU A 200 -10.97 -9.39 -10.55
C LEU A 200 -10.33 -9.50 -11.93
N GLU A 201 -10.31 -8.41 -12.67
CA GLU A 201 -9.67 -8.29 -13.98
C GLU A 201 -8.61 -7.21 -13.96
N VAL A 202 -7.49 -7.42 -14.64
CA VAL A 202 -6.47 -6.39 -14.82
C VAL A 202 -7.05 -5.26 -15.66
N GLU A 203 -7.17 -4.05 -15.10
CA GLU A 203 -7.52 -2.84 -15.86
C GLU A 203 -6.26 -2.18 -16.40
N ALA A 204 -5.21 -2.04 -15.56
CA ALA A 204 -3.94 -1.46 -15.96
C ALA A 204 -2.77 -1.97 -15.11
N LEU A 205 -1.57 -1.97 -15.71
CA LEU A 205 -0.29 -2.11 -15.06
C LEU A 205 0.64 -1.01 -15.57
N TYR A 206 1.05 -0.13 -14.67
CA TYR A 206 1.97 0.95 -14.95
C TYR A 206 3.33 0.71 -14.28
N GLY A 207 4.39 1.28 -14.86
CA GLY A 207 5.75 1.26 -14.33
C GLY A 207 6.04 2.38 -13.33
N TRP A 208 5.13 3.33 -13.20
CA TRP A 208 5.16 4.44 -12.25
C TRP A 208 3.79 5.12 -12.14
N PHE A 209 3.66 6.07 -11.23
CA PHE A 209 2.42 6.80 -10.94
C PHE A 209 2.00 7.82 -12.01
N ASP A 210 2.87 8.10 -12.99
CA ASP A 210 2.58 8.91 -14.17
C ASP A 210 1.84 8.12 -15.29
N ARG A 211 1.41 6.90 -14.97
CA ARG A 211 0.70 5.97 -15.88
C ARG A 211 1.55 5.51 -17.08
N ARG A 212 2.88 5.65 -17.06
CA ARG A 212 3.71 5.04 -18.10
C ARG A 212 3.58 3.52 -18.05
N PRO A 213 3.59 2.83 -19.23
CA PRO A 213 3.52 1.38 -19.27
C PRO A 213 4.64 0.70 -18.46
N PHE A 214 4.34 -0.40 -17.82
CA PHE A 214 5.35 -1.23 -17.17
C PHE A 214 6.23 -1.92 -18.22
N ASP A 215 7.55 -1.77 -18.08
CA ASP A 215 8.56 -2.38 -18.95
C ASP A 215 9.76 -2.94 -18.16
N ALA A 216 10.80 -3.38 -18.87
CA ALA A 216 12.00 -3.98 -18.27
C ALA A 216 12.84 -3.01 -17.40
N THR A 217 12.62 -1.70 -17.50
CA THR A 217 13.30 -0.67 -16.73
C THR A 217 12.50 -0.18 -15.53
N SER A 218 11.26 -0.65 -15.39
CA SER A 218 10.36 -0.25 -14.32
C SER A 218 10.80 -0.83 -12.98
N GLU A 219 10.88 0.02 -11.96
CA GLU A 219 11.25 -0.36 -10.59
C GLU A 219 10.03 -0.53 -9.68
N GLU A 220 8.85 -0.13 -10.15
CA GLU A 220 7.60 -0.20 -9.40
C GLU A 220 6.51 -0.82 -10.27
N PHE A 221 5.70 -1.69 -9.68
CA PHE A 221 4.40 -2.08 -10.18
C PHE A 221 3.35 -1.12 -9.63
N VAL A 222 2.57 -0.50 -10.49
CA VAL A 222 1.38 0.27 -10.11
C VAL A 222 0.18 -0.38 -10.79
N TRP A 223 -0.57 -1.15 -10.01
CA TRP A 223 -1.67 -1.97 -10.47
C TRP A 223 -3.01 -1.27 -10.29
N VAL A 224 -3.89 -1.44 -11.28
CA VAL A 224 -5.31 -1.19 -11.16
C VAL A 224 -6.04 -2.45 -11.65
N ALA A 225 -6.79 -3.07 -10.76
CA ALA A 225 -7.69 -4.17 -11.08
C ALA A 225 -9.14 -3.71 -10.92
N ARG A 226 -10.07 -4.32 -11.67
CA ARG A 226 -11.48 -3.99 -11.66
C ARG A 226 -12.33 -5.22 -11.36
N LYS A 227 -13.41 -5.04 -10.61
CA LYS A 227 -14.46 -6.04 -10.47
C LYS A 227 -15.34 -6.01 -11.73
N PRO A 228 -15.57 -7.15 -12.40
CA PRO A 228 -16.54 -7.23 -13.50
C PRO A 228 -17.90 -6.69 -13.11
N GLY A 229 -18.66 -6.21 -14.13
CA GLY A 229 -20.02 -5.68 -13.96
C GLY A 229 -21.08 -6.77 -13.80
#